data_e00f4e366c7ba56c927ccb212bae7a40
#
_entry.id   e00f4e366c7ba56c927ccb212bae7a40
#
_cell.length_a   1.000
_cell.length_b   1.000
_cell.length_c   1.000
_cell.angle_alpha   90.00
_cell.angle_beta   90.00
_cell.angle_gamma   90.00
#
_symmetry.space_group_name_H-M   'P 1'
#
loop_
_entity.id
_entity.type
_entity.pdbx_description
1 polymer ?
#
loop_
_entity_poly.entity_id
_entity_poly.type
_entity_poly.pdbx_seq_one_letter_code
_entity_poly.pdbx_strand_id
1 'polypeptide(L)'
;WKAKNNRLMQTSDSKTDISNWEEVLPHRQKVHLLNIELFKNHLVISERMDGLRQIRIIDQRTQKEEYLKFDEDAYTSWISVNEEFNTNVLRFSFSSLITPTSTYDYNMKTKERTLLKQDEVVGGYNSNDYTSKRMYASARDGNIIPISMVYRKNLKQKEPQNLLLYGYGAYGSTRDPFFSSSRLSLLDRGFIYAIAHVRGGQVYGRQSYDDGKMLNKKNTFYDFIDAGKYLIDQKV
;
A
#
# COMPACT_ATOMS: atom_id res chain seq x y z
N TRP A 1 -17.12 -14.42 -3.88
CA TRP A 1 -17.58 -15.64 -4.55
C TRP A 1 -16.53 -16.12 -5.55
N LYS A 2 -16.00 -17.35 -5.39
CA LYS A 2 -14.98 -18.01 -6.24
C LYS A 2 -13.74 -17.14 -6.59
N ALA A 3 -13.36 -16.23 -5.70
CA ALA A 3 -12.26 -15.29 -5.93
C ALA A 3 -11.55 -14.91 -4.62
N LYS A 4 -10.37 -15.45 -4.36
CA LYS A 4 -9.61 -15.18 -3.12
C LYS A 4 -9.25 -13.70 -2.96
N ASN A 5 -8.88 -13.03 -4.05
CA ASN A 5 -8.50 -11.61 -4.07
C ASN A 5 -9.64 -10.70 -4.55
N ASN A 6 -10.89 -11.15 -4.40
CA ASN A 6 -12.10 -10.50 -4.84
C ASN A 6 -12.22 -10.40 -6.38
N ARG A 7 -13.41 -10.09 -6.83
CA ARG A 7 -13.80 -9.73 -8.18
C ARG A 7 -14.97 -8.74 -8.08
N LEU A 8 -15.22 -7.98 -9.11
CA LEU A 8 -16.37 -7.10 -9.18
C LEU A 8 -17.44 -7.72 -10.09
N MET A 9 -18.65 -7.81 -9.57
CA MET A 9 -19.84 -8.29 -10.29
C MET A 9 -20.86 -7.17 -10.35
N GLN A 10 -21.71 -7.17 -11.39
CA GLN A 10 -22.89 -6.32 -11.49
C GLN A 10 -24.11 -7.13 -11.80
N THR A 11 -25.26 -6.59 -11.46
CA THR A 11 -26.57 -7.12 -11.85
C THR A 11 -27.60 -6.00 -11.87
N SER A 12 -28.74 -6.22 -12.53
CA SER A 12 -29.88 -5.29 -12.48
C SER A 12 -30.60 -5.38 -11.13
N ASP A 13 -31.09 -4.26 -10.63
CA ASP A 13 -31.90 -4.19 -9.40
C ASP A 13 -33.14 -5.10 -9.44
N SER A 14 -33.67 -5.37 -10.62
CA SER A 14 -34.79 -6.26 -10.84
C SER A 14 -34.44 -7.75 -10.95
N LYS A 15 -33.13 -8.10 -10.99
CA LYS A 15 -32.62 -9.47 -11.20
C LYS A 15 -31.45 -9.78 -10.29
N THR A 16 -31.63 -9.77 -8.98
CA THR A 16 -30.56 -9.87 -7.96
C THR A 16 -30.01 -11.27 -7.75
N ASP A 17 -30.64 -12.31 -8.30
CA ASP A 17 -30.17 -13.68 -8.20
C ASP A 17 -28.75 -13.83 -8.79
N ILE A 18 -27.94 -14.68 -8.16
CA ILE A 18 -26.54 -14.92 -8.54
C ILE A 18 -26.35 -15.41 -9.98
N SER A 19 -27.42 -16.06 -10.55
CA SER A 19 -27.43 -16.51 -11.94
C SER A 19 -27.43 -15.37 -12.96
N ASN A 20 -27.76 -14.13 -12.52
CA ASN A 20 -27.81 -12.94 -13.36
C ASN A 20 -26.56 -12.05 -13.16
N TRP A 21 -25.60 -12.49 -12.35
CA TRP A 21 -24.41 -11.69 -12.09
C TRP A 21 -23.43 -11.76 -13.26
N GLU A 22 -23.07 -10.58 -13.75
CA GLU A 22 -22.09 -10.38 -14.82
C GLU A 22 -20.77 -9.90 -14.24
N GLU A 23 -19.65 -10.45 -14.71
CA GLU A 23 -18.33 -10.07 -14.23
C GLU A 23 -17.89 -8.74 -14.87
N VAL A 24 -17.65 -7.74 -14.03
CA VAL A 24 -17.09 -6.41 -14.44
C VAL A 24 -15.57 -6.42 -14.37
N LEU A 25 -15.03 -6.94 -13.26
CA LEU A 25 -13.58 -7.09 -13.08
C LEU A 25 -13.30 -8.53 -12.64
N PRO A 26 -12.48 -9.26 -13.41
CA PRO A 26 -12.14 -10.64 -13.08
C PRO A 26 -11.22 -10.73 -11.86
N HIS A 27 -11.24 -11.88 -11.22
CA HIS A 27 -10.26 -12.24 -10.21
C HIS A 27 -8.85 -12.22 -10.80
N ARG A 28 -7.91 -11.58 -10.10
CA ARG A 28 -6.48 -11.60 -10.43
C ARG A 28 -5.68 -12.19 -9.28
N GLN A 29 -4.86 -13.17 -9.57
CA GLN A 29 -4.12 -13.90 -8.54
C GLN A 29 -3.13 -13.01 -7.77
N LYS A 30 -2.50 -12.05 -8.46
CA LYS A 30 -1.46 -11.16 -7.90
C LYS A 30 -1.98 -9.78 -7.49
N VAL A 31 -3.28 -9.54 -7.64
CA VAL A 31 -3.89 -8.23 -7.33
C VAL A 31 -5.11 -8.45 -6.46
N HIS A 32 -5.10 -7.80 -5.30
CA HIS A 32 -6.22 -7.85 -4.36
C HIS A 32 -7.08 -6.60 -4.52
N LEU A 33 -8.30 -6.76 -5.04
CA LEU A 33 -9.29 -5.69 -5.13
C LEU A 33 -9.79 -5.37 -3.72
N LEU A 34 -9.63 -4.11 -3.30
CA LEU A 34 -9.94 -3.65 -1.95
C LEU A 34 -11.27 -2.90 -1.88
N ASN A 35 -11.45 -1.93 -2.76
CA ASN A 35 -12.63 -1.05 -2.80
C ASN A 35 -12.82 -0.48 -4.20
N ILE A 36 -14.03 0.02 -4.47
CA ILE A 36 -14.35 0.75 -5.70
C ILE A 36 -15.07 2.05 -5.37
N GLU A 37 -14.98 3.01 -6.28
CA GLU A 37 -15.75 4.24 -6.31
C GLU A 37 -16.29 4.45 -7.72
N LEU A 38 -17.58 4.69 -7.83
CA LEU A 38 -18.27 4.77 -9.13
C LEU A 38 -18.65 6.22 -9.43
N PHE A 39 -18.14 6.71 -10.55
CA PHE A 39 -18.51 8.01 -11.14
C PHE A 39 -19.27 7.77 -12.45
N LYS A 40 -19.98 8.78 -12.94
CA LYS A 40 -20.75 8.69 -14.18
C LYS A 40 -19.94 8.17 -15.37
N ASN A 41 -18.68 8.58 -15.51
CA ASN A 41 -17.82 8.22 -16.63
C ASN A 41 -16.58 7.40 -16.23
N HIS A 42 -16.34 7.17 -14.94
CA HIS A 42 -15.15 6.48 -14.46
C HIS A 42 -15.49 5.46 -13.38
N LEU A 43 -14.83 4.32 -13.43
CA LEU A 43 -14.76 3.38 -12.32
C LEU A 43 -13.37 3.51 -11.71
N VAL A 44 -13.31 3.85 -10.43
CA VAL A 44 -12.06 3.97 -9.67
C VAL A 44 -11.94 2.79 -8.73
N ILE A 45 -10.77 2.17 -8.70
CA ILE A 45 -10.53 0.92 -7.98
C ILE A 45 -9.32 1.14 -7.06
N SER A 46 -9.52 0.88 -5.76
CA SER A 46 -8.42 0.70 -4.83
C SER A 46 -8.03 -0.76 -4.82
N GLU A 47 -6.77 -1.06 -5.12
CA GLU A 47 -6.28 -2.43 -5.16
C GLU A 47 -4.87 -2.54 -4.57
N ARG A 48 -4.49 -3.74 -4.15
CA ARG A 48 -3.14 -4.02 -3.72
C ARG A 48 -2.44 -4.87 -4.78
N MET A 49 -1.35 -4.35 -5.28
CA MET A 49 -0.48 -5.01 -6.26
C MET A 49 0.98 -4.81 -5.83
N ASP A 50 1.80 -5.85 -5.93
CA ASP A 50 3.20 -5.85 -5.50
C ASP A 50 3.42 -5.32 -4.07
N GLY A 51 2.43 -5.58 -3.21
CA GLY A 51 2.46 -5.19 -1.80
C GLY A 51 2.15 -3.72 -1.52
N LEU A 52 1.83 -2.89 -2.52
CA LEU A 52 1.44 -1.49 -2.38
C LEU A 52 -0.05 -1.30 -2.67
N ARG A 53 -0.67 -0.37 -1.95
CA ARG A 53 -2.02 0.09 -2.31
C ARG A 53 -1.93 1.07 -3.45
N GLN A 54 -2.67 0.79 -4.50
CA GLN A 54 -2.69 1.57 -5.73
C GLN A 54 -4.13 1.96 -6.07
N ILE A 55 -4.27 3.04 -6.84
CA ILE A 55 -5.54 3.51 -7.35
C ILE A 55 -5.49 3.36 -8.88
N ARG A 56 -6.40 2.54 -9.41
CA ARG A 56 -6.62 2.34 -10.84
C ARG A 56 -7.90 3.07 -11.25
N ILE A 57 -7.86 3.75 -12.37
CA ILE A 57 -8.97 4.51 -12.95
C ILE A 57 -9.28 3.91 -14.30
N ILE A 58 -10.55 3.59 -14.55
CA ILE A 58 -11.05 3.10 -15.84
C ILE A 58 -12.05 4.13 -16.39
N ASP A 59 -11.81 4.68 -17.57
CA ASP A 59 -12.82 5.44 -18.30
C ASP A 59 -13.85 4.47 -18.89
N GLN A 60 -15.09 4.53 -18.41
CA GLN A 60 -16.15 3.57 -18.77
C GLN A 60 -16.60 3.66 -20.25
N ARG A 61 -16.33 4.77 -20.93
CA ARG A 61 -16.70 4.97 -22.34
C ARG A 61 -15.66 4.40 -23.29
N THR A 62 -14.37 4.59 -22.93
CA THR A 62 -13.25 4.21 -23.81
C THR A 62 -12.59 2.91 -23.38
N GLN A 63 -12.89 2.42 -22.19
CA GLN A 63 -12.26 1.28 -21.52
C GLN A 63 -10.73 1.45 -21.31
N LYS A 64 -10.24 2.69 -21.44
CA LYS A 64 -8.84 3.01 -21.11
C LYS A 64 -8.65 3.00 -19.60
N GLU A 65 -7.57 2.41 -19.18
CA GLU A 65 -7.21 2.35 -17.76
C GLU A 65 -5.83 2.93 -17.50
N GLU A 66 -5.66 3.45 -16.29
CA GLU A 66 -4.40 3.97 -15.80
C GLU A 66 -4.29 3.80 -14.29
N TYR A 67 -3.05 3.77 -13.80
CA TYR A 67 -2.75 3.84 -12.37
C TYR A 67 -2.24 5.23 -12.00
N LEU A 68 -2.68 5.76 -10.86
CA LEU A 68 -2.06 6.95 -10.29
C LEU A 68 -0.60 6.64 -9.94
N LYS A 69 0.31 7.47 -10.44
CA LYS A 69 1.75 7.32 -10.21
C LYS A 69 2.20 8.19 -9.04
N PHE A 70 3.15 7.69 -8.28
CA PHE A 70 3.80 8.36 -7.16
C PHE A 70 5.31 8.18 -7.31
N ASP A 71 6.07 9.19 -6.88
CA ASP A 71 7.54 9.22 -7.05
C ASP A 71 8.28 8.46 -5.93
N GLU A 72 7.55 7.92 -4.95
CA GLU A 72 8.12 7.19 -3.82
C GLU A 72 7.92 5.68 -3.96
N ASP A 73 8.96 4.90 -3.62
CA ASP A 73 8.93 3.43 -3.73
C ASP A 73 8.09 2.75 -2.64
N ALA A 74 7.97 3.39 -1.47
CA ALA A 74 7.26 2.84 -0.31
C ALA A 74 6.18 3.81 0.15
N TYR A 75 4.96 3.59 -0.32
CA TYR A 75 3.80 4.45 -0.06
C TYR A 75 2.53 3.66 0.17
N THR A 76 1.49 4.37 0.54
CA THR A 76 0.11 3.90 0.54
C THR A 76 -0.81 4.99 0.01
N SER A 77 -1.84 4.61 -0.74
CA SER A 77 -2.86 5.52 -1.24
C SER A 77 -4.25 4.91 -1.06
N TRP A 78 -5.25 5.74 -0.91
CA TRP A 78 -6.63 5.28 -0.78
C TRP A 78 -7.62 6.32 -1.29
N ILE A 79 -8.76 5.82 -1.77
CA ILE A 79 -9.87 6.66 -2.19
C ILE A 79 -10.45 7.33 -0.94
N SER A 80 -10.58 8.65 -0.96
CA SER A 80 -11.22 9.44 0.10
C SER A 80 -12.73 9.54 -0.15
N VAL A 81 -13.42 10.42 0.57
CA VAL A 81 -14.86 10.63 0.39
C VAL A 81 -15.11 11.35 -0.95
N ASN A 82 -15.97 10.75 -1.80
CA ASN A 82 -16.37 11.25 -3.12
C ASN A 82 -17.91 11.12 -3.24
N GLU A 83 -18.66 12.14 -2.84
CA GLU A 83 -20.12 12.07 -2.83
C GLU A 83 -20.74 12.44 -4.18
N GLU A 84 -20.03 13.21 -5.01
CA GLU A 84 -20.49 13.69 -6.30
C GLU A 84 -20.30 12.64 -7.40
N PHE A 85 -21.41 11.99 -7.83
CA PHE A 85 -21.37 11.00 -8.90
C PHE A 85 -21.04 11.61 -10.28
N ASN A 86 -21.60 12.80 -10.59
CA ASN A 86 -21.44 13.44 -11.89
C ASN A 86 -20.26 14.44 -11.91
N THR A 87 -19.08 13.95 -11.58
CA THR A 87 -17.84 14.74 -11.61
C THR A 87 -16.71 13.98 -12.31
N ASN A 88 -15.66 14.71 -12.73
CA ASN A 88 -14.39 14.13 -13.17
C ASN A 88 -13.28 14.27 -12.10
N VAL A 89 -13.62 14.74 -10.90
CA VAL A 89 -12.66 14.95 -9.81
C VAL A 89 -12.73 13.77 -8.85
N LEU A 90 -11.61 13.08 -8.71
CA LEU A 90 -11.38 12.04 -7.71
C LEU A 90 -10.65 12.64 -6.52
N ARG A 91 -11.24 12.58 -5.34
CA ARG A 91 -10.52 12.85 -4.09
C ARG A 91 -9.89 11.58 -3.57
N PHE A 92 -8.59 11.66 -3.30
CA PHE A 92 -7.83 10.56 -2.73
C PHE A 92 -6.82 11.06 -1.72
N SER A 93 -6.33 10.15 -0.88
CA SER A 93 -5.26 10.43 0.07
C SER A 93 -4.04 9.58 -0.21
N PHE A 94 -2.89 10.12 0.15
CA PHE A 94 -1.58 9.53 0.00
C PHE A 94 -0.76 9.72 1.27
N SER A 95 0.05 8.75 1.62
CA SER A 95 1.07 8.86 2.65
C SER A 95 2.23 7.92 2.34
N SER A 96 3.41 8.24 2.88
CA SER A 96 4.58 7.39 2.81
C SER A 96 5.35 7.40 4.13
N LEU A 97 6.52 6.79 4.19
CA LEU A 97 7.38 6.89 5.37
C LEU A 97 7.98 8.30 5.56
N ILE A 98 8.00 9.12 4.49
CA ILE A 98 8.58 10.49 4.48
C ILE A 98 7.57 11.57 4.08
N THR A 99 6.39 11.23 3.63
CA THR A 99 5.36 12.22 3.26
C THR A 99 4.19 12.12 4.22
N PRO A 100 3.91 13.18 5.00
CA PRO A 100 2.72 13.26 5.84
C PRO A 100 1.45 12.99 5.04
N THR A 101 0.40 12.52 5.70
CA THR A 101 -0.88 12.26 5.04
C THR A 101 -1.34 13.50 4.28
N SER A 102 -1.57 13.31 3.00
CA SER A 102 -1.90 14.38 2.05
C SER A 102 -3.16 14.02 1.29
N THR A 103 -4.09 14.95 1.21
CA THR A 103 -5.34 14.81 0.47
C THR A 103 -5.24 15.61 -0.82
N TYR A 104 -5.61 14.96 -1.92
CA TYR A 104 -5.55 15.52 -3.27
C TYR A 104 -6.90 15.43 -3.96
N ASP A 105 -7.16 16.41 -4.83
CA ASP A 105 -8.13 16.28 -5.91
C ASP A 105 -7.37 16.00 -7.23
N TYR A 106 -7.83 14.98 -7.94
CA TYR A 106 -7.28 14.56 -9.22
C TYR A 106 -8.36 14.63 -10.30
N ASN A 107 -8.14 15.46 -11.30
CA ASN A 107 -9.03 15.53 -12.46
C ASN A 107 -8.74 14.34 -13.40
N MET A 108 -9.64 13.36 -13.41
CA MET A 108 -9.49 12.13 -14.19
C MET A 108 -9.46 12.37 -15.71
N LYS A 109 -9.93 13.54 -16.18
CA LYS A 109 -9.91 13.93 -17.61
C LYS A 109 -8.63 14.68 -17.98
N THR A 110 -8.24 15.74 -17.23
CA THR A 110 -7.06 16.56 -17.53
C THR A 110 -5.76 16.01 -16.95
N LYS A 111 -5.86 15.07 -16.00
CA LYS A 111 -4.75 14.44 -15.26
C LYS A 111 -4.03 15.39 -14.30
N GLU A 112 -4.62 16.54 -14.02
CA GLU A 112 -4.10 17.49 -13.06
C GLU A 112 -4.37 17.04 -11.62
N ARG A 113 -3.37 17.21 -10.76
CA ARG A 113 -3.42 16.87 -9.33
C ARG A 113 -3.25 18.13 -8.50
N THR A 114 -4.19 18.42 -7.62
CA THR A 114 -4.17 19.55 -6.71
C THR A 114 -4.06 19.07 -5.27
N LEU A 115 -3.04 19.50 -4.54
CA LEU A 115 -2.94 19.26 -3.11
C LEU A 115 -3.95 20.15 -2.37
N LEU A 116 -4.85 19.55 -1.61
CA LEU A 116 -5.84 20.26 -0.81
C LEU A 116 -5.36 20.47 0.62
N LYS A 117 -4.78 19.43 1.20
CA LYS A 117 -4.32 19.44 2.59
C LYS A 117 -3.15 18.45 2.75
N GLN A 118 -2.17 18.83 3.55
CA GLN A 118 -1.17 17.94 4.10
C GLN A 118 -1.18 18.10 5.62
N ASP A 119 -1.08 16.98 6.35
CA ASP A 119 -1.01 17.02 7.81
C ASP A 119 0.25 17.74 8.26
N GLU A 120 0.06 18.68 9.20
CA GLU A 120 1.16 19.44 9.75
C GLU A 120 1.98 18.60 10.74
N VAL A 121 3.29 18.78 10.72
CA VAL A 121 4.21 18.18 11.67
C VAL A 121 4.67 19.26 12.65
N VAL A 122 4.12 19.23 13.87
CA VAL A 122 4.46 20.18 14.91
C VAL A 122 5.94 20.09 15.26
N GLY A 123 6.61 21.22 15.35
CA GLY A 123 8.06 21.32 15.59
C GLY A 123 8.91 21.43 14.32
N GLY A 124 8.26 21.38 13.16
CA GLY A 124 8.92 21.49 11.84
C GLY A 124 9.36 20.14 11.29
N TYR A 125 9.29 20.04 9.97
CA TYR A 125 9.67 18.83 9.22
C TYR A 125 10.03 19.19 7.79
N ASN A 126 11.10 18.60 7.28
CA ASN A 126 11.48 18.70 5.88
C ASN A 126 11.68 17.27 5.32
N SER A 127 10.81 16.82 4.44
CA SER A 127 10.86 15.50 3.82
C SER A 127 12.19 15.25 3.07
N ASN A 128 12.81 16.31 2.56
CA ASN A 128 14.10 16.23 1.87
C ASN A 128 15.26 15.76 2.76
N ASP A 129 15.14 15.84 4.08
CA ASP A 129 16.15 15.36 5.01
C ASP A 129 16.15 13.83 5.16
N TYR A 130 15.09 13.17 4.71
CA TYR A 130 14.88 11.73 4.87
C TYR A 130 14.89 11.00 3.53
N THR A 131 15.09 9.70 3.58
CA THR A 131 15.00 8.80 2.43
C THR A 131 14.21 7.57 2.83
N SER A 132 13.23 7.21 2.01
CA SER A 132 12.58 5.90 2.07
C SER A 132 13.10 5.01 0.96
N LYS A 133 13.13 3.70 1.23
CA LYS A 133 13.54 2.67 0.26
C LYS A 133 12.64 1.46 0.40
N ARG A 134 12.45 0.75 -0.70
CA ARG A 134 11.83 -0.56 -0.71
C ARG A 134 12.87 -1.61 -1.07
N MET A 135 12.90 -2.67 -0.27
CA MET A 135 13.82 -3.80 -0.42
C MET A 135 13.02 -5.10 -0.41
N TYR A 136 13.64 -6.18 -0.83
CA TYR A 136 13.00 -7.49 -0.92
C TYR A 136 13.95 -8.56 -0.39
N ALA A 137 13.58 -9.18 0.72
CA ALA A 137 14.27 -10.33 1.27
C ALA A 137 13.65 -11.62 0.75
N SER A 138 14.46 -12.69 0.65
CA SER A 138 13.96 -14.03 0.40
C SER A 138 13.77 -14.76 1.73
N ALA A 139 12.57 -15.26 1.98
CA ALA A 139 12.33 -16.19 3.07
C ALA A 139 13.01 -17.53 2.79
N ARG A 140 13.25 -18.32 3.82
CA ARG A 140 13.88 -19.66 3.74
C ARG A 140 13.13 -20.66 2.86
N ASP A 141 11.86 -20.42 2.59
CA ASP A 141 10.99 -21.23 1.73
C ASP A 141 10.83 -20.63 0.32
N GLY A 142 11.62 -19.57 -0.01
CA GLY A 142 11.62 -18.91 -1.31
C GLY A 142 10.55 -17.82 -1.48
N ASN A 143 9.68 -17.58 -0.47
CA ASN A 143 8.72 -16.50 -0.54
C ASN A 143 9.45 -15.13 -0.47
N ILE A 144 8.90 -14.11 -1.11
CA ILE A 144 9.47 -12.76 -1.10
C ILE A 144 8.83 -11.94 0.02
N ILE A 145 9.68 -11.30 0.83
CA ILE A 145 9.28 -10.44 1.94
C ILE A 145 9.64 -8.99 1.58
N PRO A 146 8.66 -8.14 1.24
CA PRO A 146 8.94 -6.72 1.05
C PRO A 146 9.33 -6.08 2.38
N ILE A 147 10.26 -5.13 2.31
CA ILE A 147 10.70 -4.33 3.45
C ILE A 147 10.64 -2.86 3.03
N SER A 148 9.88 -2.06 3.77
CA SER A 148 9.86 -0.60 3.61
C SER A 148 10.72 0.03 4.70
N MET A 149 11.68 0.85 4.31
CA MET A 149 12.70 1.40 5.21
C MET A 149 12.78 2.91 5.08
N VAL A 150 13.09 3.60 6.19
CA VAL A 150 13.32 5.06 6.23
C VAL A 150 14.47 5.40 7.18
N TYR A 151 15.24 6.42 6.80
CA TYR A 151 16.31 6.99 7.62
C TYR A 151 16.56 8.46 7.28
N ARG A 152 17.25 9.20 8.17
CA ARG A 152 17.67 10.57 7.93
C ARG A 152 19.00 10.59 7.16
N LYS A 153 19.04 11.28 6.01
CA LYS A 153 20.15 11.24 5.03
C LYS A 153 21.50 11.62 5.62
N ASN A 154 21.55 12.74 6.33
CA ASN A 154 22.80 13.30 6.88
C ASN A 154 23.36 12.51 8.08
N LEU A 155 22.57 11.59 8.64
CA LEU A 155 22.97 10.71 9.74
C LEU A 155 23.29 9.30 9.29
N LYS A 156 23.08 8.96 8.00
CA LYS A 156 23.43 7.64 7.44
C LYS A 156 24.97 7.53 7.40
N GLN A 157 25.50 6.63 8.21
CA GLN A 157 26.92 6.33 8.30
C GLN A 157 27.31 5.22 7.31
N LYS A 158 28.61 5.03 7.11
CA LYS A 158 29.16 3.89 6.36
C LYS A 158 29.08 2.59 7.16
N GLU A 159 29.21 2.71 8.48
CA GLU A 159 29.12 1.60 9.43
C GLU A 159 27.65 1.21 9.71
N PRO A 160 27.40 -0.03 10.15
CA PRO A 160 26.07 -0.47 10.55
C PRO A 160 25.46 0.46 11.62
N GLN A 161 24.17 0.78 11.45
CA GLN A 161 23.43 1.67 12.34
C GLN A 161 22.40 0.91 13.18
N ASN A 162 21.98 1.52 14.27
CA ASN A 162 20.85 1.00 15.04
C ASN A 162 19.60 0.97 14.16
N LEU A 163 18.97 -0.18 14.04
CA LEU A 163 17.77 -0.40 13.25
C LEU A 163 16.64 -0.92 14.11
N LEU A 164 15.48 -0.28 14.00
CA LEU A 164 14.24 -0.80 14.54
C LEU A 164 13.46 -1.51 13.42
N LEU A 165 13.44 -2.85 13.46
CA LEU A 165 12.62 -3.66 12.57
C LEU A 165 11.25 -3.87 13.20
N TYR A 166 10.19 -3.54 12.47
CA TYR A 166 8.80 -3.72 12.87
C TYR A 166 8.09 -4.72 11.95
N GLY A 167 7.21 -5.54 12.50
CA GLY A 167 6.33 -6.43 11.74
C GLY A 167 5.09 -6.78 12.57
N TYR A 168 4.00 -7.17 11.90
CA TYR A 168 2.77 -7.58 12.59
C TYR A 168 2.31 -8.98 12.17
N GLY A 169 1.88 -9.15 10.93
CA GLY A 169 1.59 -10.45 10.32
C GLY A 169 0.47 -11.26 10.96
N ALA A 170 -0.64 -10.62 11.34
CA ALA A 170 -1.80 -11.31 11.89
C ALA A 170 -3.11 -10.73 11.35
N TYR A 171 -4.19 -11.53 11.42
CA TYR A 171 -5.56 -11.15 11.07
C TYR A 171 -5.74 -10.56 9.67
N GLY A 172 -4.83 -10.84 8.73
CA GLY A 172 -4.85 -10.24 7.40
C GLY A 172 -4.50 -8.75 7.39
N SER A 173 -4.11 -8.17 8.53
CA SER A 173 -3.74 -6.76 8.62
C SER A 173 -2.36 -6.53 8.03
N THR A 174 -2.30 -5.68 7.01
CA THR A 174 -1.05 -5.23 6.39
C THR A 174 -0.63 -3.89 7.01
N ARG A 175 0.63 -3.81 7.42
CA ARG A 175 1.21 -2.55 7.91
C ARG A 175 1.78 -1.78 6.73
N ASP A 176 0.95 -0.89 6.19
CA ASP A 176 1.37 -0.02 5.09
C ASP A 176 2.36 1.05 5.56
N PRO A 177 3.21 1.58 4.67
CA PRO A 177 4.25 2.57 5.02
C PRO A 177 3.66 3.97 5.17
N PHE A 178 2.98 4.22 6.28
CA PHE A 178 2.44 5.54 6.65
C PHE A 178 3.49 6.44 7.29
N PHE A 179 3.32 7.74 7.13
CA PHE A 179 4.02 8.74 7.93
C PHE A 179 3.67 8.63 9.42
N SER A 180 4.63 8.95 10.25
CA SER A 180 4.40 9.09 11.70
C SER A 180 5.39 10.10 12.28
N SER A 181 4.89 11.19 12.84
CA SER A 181 5.70 12.20 13.51
C SER A 181 6.46 11.65 14.73
N SER A 182 5.88 10.71 15.47
CA SER A 182 6.57 10.06 16.59
C SER A 182 7.82 9.27 16.18
N ARG A 183 7.87 8.78 14.94
CA ARG A 183 9.03 8.06 14.40
C ARG A 183 10.22 8.99 14.18
N LEU A 184 10.00 10.28 13.92
CA LEU A 184 11.05 11.27 13.70
C LEU A 184 12.03 11.30 14.86
N SER A 185 11.56 11.13 16.09
CA SER A 185 12.41 11.09 17.28
C SER A 185 13.48 9.98 17.23
N LEU A 186 13.23 8.85 16.57
CA LEU A 186 14.21 7.80 16.33
C LEU A 186 15.12 8.17 15.16
N LEU A 187 14.55 8.61 14.04
CA LEU A 187 15.28 8.95 12.83
C LEU A 187 16.29 10.07 13.07
N ASP A 188 15.90 11.08 13.86
CA ASP A 188 16.75 12.23 14.21
C ASP A 188 17.90 11.87 15.17
N ARG A 189 17.82 10.71 15.78
CA ARG A 189 18.92 10.12 16.57
C ARG A 189 19.77 9.11 15.78
N GLY A 190 19.57 9.03 14.46
CA GLY A 190 20.36 8.19 13.56
C GLY A 190 19.88 6.74 13.48
N PHE A 191 18.68 6.41 14.02
CA PHE A 191 18.11 5.09 13.81
C PHE A 191 17.57 4.95 12.38
N ILE A 192 17.66 3.73 11.87
CA ILE A 192 16.91 3.29 10.70
C ILE A 192 15.61 2.63 11.21
N TYR A 193 14.48 2.95 10.58
CA TYR A 193 13.22 2.26 10.83
C TYR A 193 12.82 1.43 9.62
N ALA A 194 12.47 0.18 9.81
CA ALA A 194 12.06 -0.72 8.74
C ALA A 194 10.79 -1.48 9.11
N ILE A 195 9.92 -1.72 8.13
CA ILE A 195 8.72 -2.55 8.23
C ILE A 195 8.95 -3.79 7.38
N ALA A 196 8.99 -4.97 8.00
CA ALA A 196 8.91 -6.23 7.29
C ALA A 196 7.44 -6.59 7.02
N HIS A 197 7.05 -6.68 5.75
CA HIS A 197 5.69 -7.01 5.35
C HIS A 197 5.51 -8.54 5.30
N VAL A 198 5.46 -9.13 6.49
CA VAL A 198 5.45 -10.59 6.67
C VAL A 198 4.09 -11.22 6.37
N ARG A 199 4.08 -12.53 6.07
CA ARG A 199 2.86 -13.34 5.93
C ARG A 199 2.00 -13.33 7.19
N GLY A 200 0.69 -13.62 7.03
CA GLY A 200 -0.33 -13.39 8.06
C GLY A 200 -0.97 -12.01 7.94
N GLY A 201 -0.32 -11.04 7.26
CA GLY A 201 -0.90 -9.89 6.59
C GLY A 201 -1.33 -10.26 5.15
N GLN A 202 -1.87 -9.29 4.41
CA GLN A 202 -2.32 -9.47 3.02
C GLN A 202 -1.42 -8.70 2.03
N VAL A 203 -0.12 -8.68 2.27
CA VAL A 203 0.83 -7.91 1.44
C VAL A 203 0.74 -8.27 -0.05
N TYR A 204 0.63 -9.55 -0.37
CA TYR A 204 0.38 -10.06 -1.72
C TYR A 204 -1.04 -10.66 -1.87
N GLY A 205 -2.02 -10.09 -1.17
CA GLY A 205 -3.41 -10.54 -1.18
C GLY A 205 -3.69 -11.68 -0.19
N ARG A 206 -4.82 -12.34 -0.39
CA ARG A 206 -5.35 -13.36 0.53
C ARG A 206 -4.41 -14.54 0.76
N GLN A 207 -3.64 -14.93 -0.26
CA GLN A 207 -2.70 -16.03 -0.12
C GLN A 207 -1.66 -15.76 0.98
N SER A 208 -1.10 -14.52 1.04
CA SER A 208 -0.14 -14.17 2.11
C SER A 208 -0.74 -14.32 3.51
N TYR A 209 -2.03 -14.04 3.67
CA TYR A 209 -2.73 -14.27 4.93
C TYR A 209 -2.90 -15.76 5.22
N ASP A 210 -3.36 -16.53 4.25
CA ASP A 210 -3.60 -17.97 4.39
C ASP A 210 -2.30 -18.72 4.76
N ASP A 211 -1.17 -18.31 4.18
CA ASP A 211 0.15 -18.89 4.40
C ASP A 211 0.82 -18.44 5.72
N GLY A 212 0.21 -17.54 6.46
CA GLY A 212 0.73 -17.03 7.75
C GLY A 212 -0.27 -17.12 8.90
N LYS A 213 -1.39 -17.84 8.75
CA LYS A 213 -2.41 -18.00 9.80
C LYS A 213 -2.46 -19.43 10.37
N MET A 214 -3.07 -19.58 11.53
CA MET A 214 -3.38 -20.86 12.18
C MET A 214 -2.15 -21.81 12.20
N LEU A 215 -2.22 -22.97 11.59
CA LEU A 215 -1.14 -23.96 11.54
C LEU A 215 0.09 -23.47 10.75
N ASN A 216 -0.08 -22.49 9.86
CA ASN A 216 1.00 -21.84 9.10
C ASN A 216 1.61 -20.64 9.82
N LYS A 217 1.22 -20.36 11.07
CA LYS A 217 1.64 -19.16 11.81
C LYS A 217 3.14 -19.02 11.96
N LYS A 218 3.89 -20.11 12.00
CA LYS A 218 5.36 -20.10 12.06
C LYS A 218 5.99 -19.33 10.90
N ASN A 219 5.36 -19.31 9.72
CA ASN A 219 5.86 -18.58 8.57
C ASN A 219 5.95 -17.05 8.81
N THR A 220 5.03 -16.48 9.58
CA THR A 220 5.11 -15.06 9.99
C THR A 220 6.41 -14.76 10.73
N PHE A 221 6.78 -15.64 11.67
CA PHE A 221 7.99 -15.46 12.48
C PHE A 221 9.24 -15.72 11.66
N TYR A 222 9.22 -16.72 10.78
CA TYR A 222 10.34 -17.01 9.89
C TYR A 222 10.58 -15.86 8.91
N ASP A 223 9.53 -15.30 8.32
CA ASP A 223 9.65 -14.12 7.46
C ASP A 223 10.30 -12.95 8.21
N PHE A 224 9.90 -12.71 9.46
CA PHE A 224 10.46 -11.62 10.25
C PHE A 224 11.95 -11.84 10.58
N ILE A 225 12.34 -13.06 10.94
CA ILE A 225 13.73 -13.44 11.21
C ILE A 225 14.57 -13.32 9.92
N ASP A 226 14.06 -13.83 8.80
CA ASP A 226 14.77 -13.82 7.51
C ASP A 226 14.92 -12.41 6.96
N ALA A 227 13.90 -11.53 7.16
CA ALA A 227 14.01 -10.10 6.86
C ALA A 227 15.11 -9.42 7.70
N GLY A 228 15.18 -9.73 9.01
CA GLY A 228 16.22 -9.19 9.88
C GLY A 228 17.62 -9.65 9.47
N LYS A 229 17.81 -10.93 9.14
CA LYS A 229 19.09 -11.46 8.63
C LYS A 229 19.49 -10.78 7.33
N TYR A 230 18.55 -10.66 6.38
CA TYR A 230 18.79 -9.96 5.12
C TYR A 230 19.31 -8.53 5.35
N LEU A 231 18.70 -7.77 6.25
CA LEU A 231 19.14 -6.39 6.54
C LEU A 231 20.57 -6.35 7.13
N ILE A 232 20.93 -7.31 7.99
CA ILE A 232 22.29 -7.46 8.54
C ILE A 232 23.27 -7.76 7.40
N ASP A 233 22.97 -8.71 6.52
CA ASP A 233 23.81 -9.10 5.39
C ASP A 233 24.01 -7.94 4.40
N GLN A 234 22.99 -7.10 4.24
CA GLN A 234 23.08 -5.89 3.41
C GLN A 234 23.79 -4.72 4.11
N LYS A 235 24.27 -4.90 5.36
CA LYS A 235 24.95 -3.88 6.17
C LYS A 235 24.14 -2.57 6.27
N VAL A 236 22.85 -2.74 6.50
CA VAL A 236 21.91 -1.63 6.66
C VAL A 236 22.10 -0.95 8.01
#